data_627f336cad88f047268237a70af60f5f
#
_entry.id   627f336cad88f047268237a70af60f5f
#
_cell.length_a   1.000
_cell.length_b   1.000
_cell.length_c   1.000
_cell.angle_alpha   90.00
_cell.angle_beta   90.00
_cell.angle_gamma   90.00
#
_symmetry.space_group_name_H-M   'P 1'
#
loop_
_entity.id
_entity.type
_entity.pdbx_description
1 polymer ?
#
loop_
_entity_poly.entity_id
_entity_poly.type
_entity_poly.pdbx_seq_one_letter_code
_entity_poly.pdbx_strand_id
1 'polypeptide(L)'
;MATKKAPAKKAPAKKAPAKKAPAAKAPAAKAPAKVKAISEKMTKTQIVGTIADNTGLTKKQVSDVMGEIEKLIEGSVKKKGVGEFTMPGLMKITTVRKPAVKARKGINPFTGEETTFKAKPASTAVKIRPLKKMKEFANS
;
A
#
# COMPACT_ATOMS: atom_id res chain seq x y z
N MET A 1 27.01 28.09 -68.20
CA MET A 1 28.21 27.91 -67.40
C MET A 1 27.81 27.03 -66.17
N ALA A 2 28.58 25.99 -65.97
CA ALA A 2 28.23 24.83 -65.23
C ALA A 2 28.12 25.05 -63.70
N THR A 3 27.00 24.58 -63.09
CA THR A 3 26.85 24.43 -61.64
C THR A 3 27.04 22.98 -61.27
N LYS A 4 28.08 22.73 -60.51
CA LYS A 4 28.56 21.43 -60.09
C LYS A 4 27.77 20.93 -58.87
N LYS A 5 27.04 19.83 -59.10
CA LYS A 5 26.24 19.12 -58.08
C LYS A 5 27.15 18.28 -57.17
N ALA A 6 27.14 18.52 -55.87
CA ALA A 6 27.85 17.72 -54.88
C ALA A 6 27.01 16.51 -54.44
N PRO A 7 27.58 15.31 -54.27
CA PRO A 7 26.82 14.11 -53.87
C PRO A 7 26.67 14.04 -52.34
N ALA A 8 25.44 13.73 -51.91
CA ALA A 8 25.08 13.47 -50.52
C ALA A 8 25.72 12.17 -50.00
N LYS A 9 26.48 12.29 -48.91
CA LYS A 9 27.13 11.16 -48.23
C LYS A 9 26.12 10.47 -47.30
N LYS A 10 25.71 9.27 -47.68
CA LYS A 10 24.91 8.39 -46.82
C LYS A 10 25.72 7.92 -45.62
N ALA A 11 25.24 8.24 -44.41
CA ALA A 11 25.75 7.68 -43.16
C ALA A 11 25.16 6.27 -42.93
N PRO A 12 25.95 5.28 -42.51
CA PRO A 12 25.44 3.93 -42.24
C PRO A 12 24.71 3.90 -40.88
N ALA A 13 23.47 3.41 -40.89
CA ALA A 13 22.69 3.15 -39.69
C ALA A 13 23.35 2.05 -38.85
N LYS A 14 23.81 2.38 -37.68
CA LYS A 14 24.36 1.47 -36.69
C LYS A 14 23.20 0.72 -36.04
N LYS A 15 22.98 -0.55 -36.43
CA LYS A 15 22.07 -1.49 -35.73
C LYS A 15 22.54 -1.71 -34.31
N ALA A 16 21.77 -1.25 -33.33
CA ALA A 16 21.92 -1.65 -31.94
C ALA A 16 21.44 -3.10 -31.76
N PRO A 17 22.17 -3.97 -31.07
CA PRO A 17 21.71 -5.32 -30.78
C PRO A 17 20.57 -5.28 -29.76
N ALA A 18 19.41 -5.82 -30.13
CA ALA A 18 18.29 -6.03 -29.23
C ALA A 18 18.73 -7.02 -28.12
N LYS A 19 18.88 -6.49 -26.89
CA LYS A 19 19.13 -7.28 -25.70
C LYS A 19 17.84 -8.02 -25.37
N LYS A 20 17.78 -9.32 -25.71
CA LYS A 20 16.71 -10.23 -25.27
C LYS A 20 16.61 -10.18 -23.75
N ALA A 21 15.53 -9.61 -23.21
CA ALA A 21 15.15 -9.81 -21.83
C ALA A 21 14.86 -11.28 -21.59
N PRO A 22 15.37 -11.91 -20.53
CA PRO A 22 14.98 -13.26 -20.19
C PRO A 22 13.49 -13.27 -19.82
N ALA A 23 12.71 -14.07 -20.54
CA ALA A 23 11.32 -14.33 -20.22
C ALA A 23 11.24 -14.91 -18.81
N ALA A 24 10.74 -14.12 -17.86
CA ALA A 24 10.38 -14.58 -16.54
C ALA A 24 9.29 -15.65 -16.73
N LYS A 25 9.64 -16.91 -16.44
CA LYS A 25 8.67 -18.00 -16.31
C LYS A 25 7.66 -17.58 -15.25
N ALA A 26 6.41 -17.36 -15.63
CA ALA A 26 5.31 -17.23 -14.69
C ALA A 26 5.27 -18.47 -13.81
N PRO A 27 5.33 -18.37 -12.49
CA PRO A 27 5.17 -19.52 -11.61
C PRO A 27 3.74 -20.01 -11.75
N ALA A 28 3.60 -21.30 -12.06
CA ALA A 28 2.33 -22.00 -12.15
C ALA A 28 1.53 -21.75 -10.87
N ALA A 29 0.29 -21.26 -11.02
CA ALA A 29 -0.65 -21.08 -9.92
C ALA A 29 -0.85 -22.43 -9.21
N LYS A 30 -0.26 -22.57 -8.02
CA LYS A 30 -0.55 -23.68 -7.11
C LYS A 30 -2.01 -23.55 -6.66
N ALA A 31 -2.75 -24.66 -6.78
CA ALA A 31 -4.11 -24.79 -6.26
C ALA A 31 -4.24 -24.23 -4.82
N PRO A 32 -5.41 -23.71 -4.41
CA PRO A 32 -5.58 -23.11 -3.10
C PRO A 32 -5.29 -24.12 -2.00
N ALA A 33 -4.15 -24.00 -1.35
CA ALA A 33 -3.81 -24.79 -0.17
C ALA A 33 -4.81 -24.45 0.93
N LYS A 34 -5.35 -25.49 1.59
CA LYS A 34 -6.22 -25.33 2.77
C LYS A 34 -5.50 -24.45 3.78
N VAL A 35 -6.10 -23.33 4.13
CA VAL A 35 -5.52 -22.38 5.10
C VAL A 35 -5.56 -23.04 6.48
N LYS A 36 -4.38 -23.28 7.06
CA LYS A 36 -4.27 -23.78 8.44
C LYS A 36 -4.49 -22.62 9.41
N ALA A 37 -5.24 -22.86 10.49
CA ALA A 37 -5.38 -21.87 11.55
C ALA A 37 -4.01 -21.52 12.17
N ILE A 38 -3.74 -20.26 12.36
CA ILE A 38 -2.50 -19.74 12.94
C ILE A 38 -2.74 -19.51 14.43
N SER A 39 -2.08 -20.29 15.28
CA SER A 39 -2.25 -20.24 16.74
C SER A 39 -1.47 -19.11 17.41
N GLU A 40 -0.45 -18.57 16.75
CA GLU A 40 0.47 -17.58 17.33
C GLU A 40 0.48 -16.30 16.50
N LYS A 41 0.83 -15.19 17.16
CA LYS A 41 1.02 -13.91 16.46
C LYS A 41 2.23 -13.98 15.53
N MET A 42 2.01 -13.82 14.25
CA MET A 42 3.09 -13.81 13.26
C MET A 42 3.84 -12.47 13.27
N THR A 43 5.16 -12.55 13.28
CA THR A 43 6.04 -11.39 13.07
C THR A 43 6.10 -11.03 11.58
N LYS A 44 6.53 -9.79 11.25
CA LYS A 44 6.69 -9.35 9.85
C LYS A 44 7.52 -10.34 9.03
N THR A 45 8.61 -10.85 9.59
CA THR A 45 9.50 -11.80 8.93
C THR A 45 8.81 -13.14 8.65
N GLN A 46 8.00 -13.62 9.58
CA GLN A 46 7.22 -14.87 9.41
C GLN A 46 6.14 -14.70 8.34
N ILE A 47 5.44 -13.56 8.33
CA ILE A 47 4.44 -13.26 7.30
C ILE A 47 5.09 -13.27 5.91
N VAL A 48 6.20 -12.55 5.74
CA VAL A 48 6.95 -12.51 4.48
C VAL A 48 7.44 -13.91 4.08
N GLY A 49 7.95 -14.70 5.05
CA GLY A 49 8.37 -16.08 4.82
C GLY A 49 7.24 -16.97 4.32
N THR A 50 6.11 -16.98 5.03
CA THR A 50 4.93 -17.77 4.68
C THR A 50 4.38 -17.40 3.30
N ILE A 51 4.33 -16.11 2.97
CA ILE A 51 3.90 -15.67 1.64
C ILE A 51 4.89 -16.14 0.58
N ALA A 52 6.20 -16.02 0.82
CA ALA A 52 7.24 -16.47 -0.09
C ALA A 52 7.12 -17.98 -0.38
N ASP A 53 6.93 -18.79 0.67
CA ASP A 53 6.80 -20.24 0.58
C ASP A 53 5.53 -20.66 -0.20
N ASN A 54 4.42 -19.95 0.01
CA ASN A 54 3.15 -20.24 -0.65
C ASN A 54 3.09 -19.77 -2.11
N THR A 55 3.77 -18.67 -2.44
CA THR A 55 3.75 -18.07 -3.79
C THR A 55 4.93 -18.48 -4.65
N GLY A 56 5.99 -19.05 -4.07
CA GLY A 56 7.24 -19.36 -4.76
C GLY A 56 8.08 -18.13 -5.10
N LEU A 57 7.77 -16.99 -4.49
CA LEU A 57 8.54 -15.75 -4.61
C LEU A 57 9.69 -15.72 -3.61
N THR A 58 10.71 -14.90 -3.89
CA THR A 58 11.76 -14.64 -2.91
C THR A 58 11.24 -13.72 -1.80
N LYS A 59 11.77 -13.87 -0.58
CA LYS A 59 11.43 -12.99 0.57
C LYS A 59 11.64 -11.51 0.25
N LYS A 60 12.63 -11.17 -0.59
CA LYS A 60 12.87 -9.80 -1.06
C LYS A 60 11.72 -9.29 -1.91
N GLN A 61 11.29 -10.05 -2.92
CA GLN A 61 10.17 -9.67 -3.78
C GLN A 61 8.87 -9.49 -3.00
N VAL A 62 8.60 -10.37 -2.03
CA VAL A 62 7.44 -10.22 -1.14
C VAL A 62 7.54 -8.94 -0.31
N SER A 63 8.74 -8.65 0.22
CA SER A 63 8.97 -7.41 1.00
C SER A 63 8.78 -6.16 0.14
N ASP A 64 9.23 -6.19 -1.11
CA ASP A 64 9.06 -5.08 -2.06
C ASP A 64 7.57 -4.85 -2.38
N VAL A 65 6.80 -5.92 -2.63
CA VAL A 65 5.33 -5.85 -2.83
C VAL A 65 4.63 -5.27 -1.61
N MET A 66 5.00 -5.71 -0.40
CA MET A 66 4.44 -5.17 0.84
C MET A 66 4.76 -3.67 1.00
N GLY A 67 5.98 -3.27 0.65
CA GLY A 67 6.38 -1.86 0.66
C GLY A 67 5.59 -1.01 -0.33
N GLU A 68 5.28 -1.53 -1.52
CA GLU A 68 4.43 -0.81 -2.49
C GLU A 68 2.99 -0.68 -1.98
N ILE A 69 2.44 -1.71 -1.32
CA ILE A 69 1.11 -1.62 -0.68
C ILE A 69 1.12 -0.53 0.41
N GLU A 70 2.16 -0.48 1.25
CA GLU A 70 2.32 0.56 2.28
C GLU A 70 2.34 1.97 1.65
N LYS A 71 3.07 2.18 0.56
CA LYS A 71 3.12 3.46 -0.18
C LYS A 71 1.76 3.86 -0.78
N LEU A 72 1.02 2.90 -1.34
CA LEU A 72 -0.32 3.15 -1.87
C LEU A 72 -1.29 3.58 -0.77
N ILE A 73 -1.23 2.92 0.39
CA ILE A 73 -2.03 3.30 1.56
C ILE A 73 -1.63 4.71 2.03
N GLU A 74 -0.32 4.97 2.18
CA GLU A 74 0.18 6.27 2.60
C GLU A 74 -0.26 7.39 1.64
N GLY A 75 -0.12 7.18 0.33
CA GLY A 75 -0.54 8.14 -0.69
C GLY A 75 -2.04 8.46 -0.64
N SER A 76 -2.87 7.44 -0.36
CA SER A 76 -4.32 7.59 -0.27
C SER A 76 -4.78 8.27 1.03
N VAL A 77 -4.09 8.01 2.15
CA VAL A 77 -4.46 8.48 3.49
C VAL A 77 -3.88 9.86 3.82
N LYS A 78 -2.85 10.34 3.12
CA LYS A 78 -2.26 11.67 3.31
C LYS A 78 -3.32 12.79 3.22
N LYS A 79 -3.04 13.93 3.87
CA LYS A 79 -3.93 15.11 3.89
C LYS A 79 -4.35 15.64 2.51
N LYS A 80 -3.55 15.40 1.48
CA LYS A 80 -3.81 15.75 0.08
C LYS A 80 -4.33 14.57 -0.75
N GLY A 81 -4.39 13.37 -0.17
CA GLY A 81 -4.91 12.18 -0.83
C GLY A 81 -6.43 12.13 -0.83
N VAL A 82 -6.99 11.10 -1.46
CA VAL A 82 -8.43 10.85 -1.56
C VAL A 82 -9.08 10.66 -0.18
N GLY A 83 -8.29 10.31 0.84
CA GLY A 83 -8.77 10.05 2.20
C GLY A 83 -9.43 8.68 2.37
N GLU A 84 -9.39 7.85 1.34
CA GLU A 84 -9.97 6.52 1.34
C GLU A 84 -9.08 5.53 0.60
N PHE A 85 -8.88 4.35 1.18
CA PHE A 85 -8.22 3.22 0.53
C PHE A 85 -9.02 1.95 0.79
N THR A 86 -9.32 1.21 -0.26
CA THR A 86 -10.02 -0.08 -0.14
C THR A 86 -9.11 -1.21 -0.56
N MET A 87 -8.81 -2.12 0.36
CA MET A 87 -8.18 -3.39 0.04
C MET A 87 -9.29 -4.39 -0.32
N PRO A 88 -9.33 -4.86 -1.58
CA PRO A 88 -10.43 -5.71 -2.06
C PRO A 88 -10.67 -6.93 -1.16
N GLY A 89 -11.90 -7.08 -0.71
CA GLY A 89 -12.33 -8.21 0.12
C GLY A 89 -11.96 -8.12 1.60
N LEU A 90 -10.93 -7.39 2.00
CA LEU A 90 -10.40 -7.38 3.35
C LEU A 90 -10.90 -6.20 4.18
N MET A 91 -10.49 -4.99 3.82
CA MET A 91 -10.79 -3.82 4.64
C MET A 91 -10.90 -2.54 3.80
N LYS A 92 -11.62 -1.59 4.37
CA LYS A 92 -11.72 -0.21 3.90
C LYS A 92 -11.13 0.72 4.95
N ILE A 93 -10.15 1.51 4.57
CA ILE A 93 -9.51 2.52 5.38
C ILE A 93 -10.08 3.87 4.97
N THR A 94 -10.60 4.63 5.91
CA THR A 94 -11.16 5.97 5.67
C THR A 94 -10.54 6.97 6.64
N THR A 95 -10.20 8.14 6.17
CA THR A 95 -9.73 9.24 7.01
C THR A 95 -10.87 10.18 7.33
N VAL A 96 -10.99 10.56 8.60
CA VAL A 96 -11.96 11.54 9.07
C VAL A 96 -11.22 12.71 9.70
N ARG A 97 -11.39 13.88 9.13
CA ARG A 97 -10.81 15.10 9.66
C ARG A 97 -11.61 15.58 10.87
N LYS A 98 -10.98 15.61 12.03
CA LYS A 98 -11.55 16.20 13.25
C LYS A 98 -11.17 17.67 13.30
N PRO A 99 -12.13 18.60 13.42
CA PRO A 99 -11.83 20.02 13.59
C PRO A 99 -11.10 20.30 14.90
N ALA A 100 -10.41 21.42 14.96
CA ALA A 100 -9.82 21.89 16.21
C ALA A 100 -10.92 22.19 17.23
N VAL A 101 -10.72 21.78 18.47
CA VAL A 101 -11.62 22.07 19.59
C VAL A 101 -10.97 23.16 20.43
N LYS A 102 -11.67 24.27 20.64
CA LYS A 102 -11.22 25.36 21.50
C LYS A 102 -11.17 24.92 22.95
N ALA A 103 -10.33 25.57 23.76
CA ALA A 103 -10.35 25.37 25.18
C ALA A 103 -11.74 25.71 25.75
N ARG A 104 -12.25 24.87 26.64
CA ARG A 104 -13.55 25.06 27.29
C ARG A 104 -13.45 24.77 28.77
N LYS A 105 -14.17 25.53 29.57
CA LYS A 105 -14.38 25.20 30.97
C LYS A 105 -15.42 24.08 31.07
N GLY A 106 -15.24 23.17 31.96
CA GLY A 106 -16.19 22.10 32.25
C GLY A 106 -15.89 21.51 33.62
N ILE A 107 -16.85 20.78 34.19
CA ILE A 107 -16.72 20.13 35.48
C ILE A 107 -16.11 18.74 35.25
N ASN A 108 -15.10 18.39 36.04
CA ASN A 108 -14.54 17.07 36.07
C ASN A 108 -15.55 16.10 36.72
N PRO A 109 -16.05 15.09 35.99
CA PRO A 109 -17.08 14.19 36.53
C PRO A 109 -16.60 13.34 37.73
N PHE A 110 -15.28 13.23 37.96
CA PHE A 110 -14.72 12.45 39.05
C PHE A 110 -14.49 13.27 40.35
N THR A 111 -14.12 14.56 40.21
CA THR A 111 -13.79 15.42 41.36
C THR A 111 -14.83 16.50 41.63
N GLY A 112 -15.76 16.73 40.69
CA GLY A 112 -16.75 17.80 40.79
C GLY A 112 -16.18 19.22 40.63
N GLU A 113 -14.89 19.37 40.36
CA GLU A 113 -14.20 20.65 40.27
C GLU A 113 -14.26 21.24 38.88
N GLU A 114 -14.29 22.57 38.78
CA GLU A 114 -14.16 23.26 37.51
C GLU A 114 -12.75 23.06 36.94
N THR A 115 -12.68 22.44 35.75
CA THR A 115 -11.42 22.21 35.05
C THR A 115 -11.48 22.81 33.64
N THR A 116 -10.40 23.46 33.24
CA THR A 116 -10.26 23.98 31.88
C THR A 116 -9.69 22.89 30.96
N PHE A 117 -10.51 22.35 30.07
CA PHE A 117 -10.05 21.43 29.04
C PHE A 117 -9.23 22.22 28.02
N LYS A 118 -7.98 21.77 27.79
CA LYS A 118 -7.05 22.41 26.85
C LYS A 118 -7.58 22.30 25.40
N ALA A 119 -7.27 23.30 24.61
CA ALA A 119 -7.54 23.27 23.16
C ALA A 119 -6.88 22.06 22.50
N LYS A 120 -7.60 21.38 21.62
CA LYS A 120 -7.04 20.28 20.82
C LYS A 120 -6.90 20.76 19.36
N PRO A 121 -5.71 20.63 18.76
CA PRO A 121 -5.53 20.99 17.35
C PRO A 121 -6.33 20.08 16.43
N ALA A 122 -6.60 20.54 15.22
CA ALA A 122 -7.23 19.72 14.20
C ALA A 122 -6.39 18.46 13.93
N SER A 123 -7.01 17.31 13.95
CA SER A 123 -6.37 16.01 13.73
C SER A 123 -7.11 15.19 12.68
N THR A 124 -6.39 14.28 12.02
CA THR A 124 -6.99 13.33 11.11
C THR A 124 -7.05 11.98 11.82
N ALA A 125 -8.25 11.43 11.97
CA ALA A 125 -8.45 10.10 12.51
C ALA A 125 -8.58 9.09 11.36
N VAL A 126 -7.95 7.94 11.49
CA VAL A 126 -8.06 6.82 10.56
C VAL A 126 -9.11 5.86 11.10
N LYS A 127 -10.09 5.50 10.28
CA LYS A 127 -11.11 4.48 10.57
C LYS A 127 -10.90 3.31 9.63
N ILE A 128 -10.81 2.10 10.19
CA ILE A 128 -10.71 0.86 9.44
C ILE A 128 -12.02 0.10 9.59
N ARG A 129 -12.62 -0.29 8.45
CA ARG A 129 -13.86 -1.07 8.41
C ARG A 129 -13.58 -2.41 7.74
N PRO A 130 -13.83 -3.55 8.40
CA PRO A 130 -13.72 -4.86 7.78
C PRO A 130 -14.78 -5.03 6.70
N LEU A 131 -14.41 -5.61 5.56
CA LEU A 131 -15.30 -6.00 4.49
C LEU A 131 -15.83 -7.44 4.68
N LYS A 132 -16.75 -7.86 3.79
CA LYS A 132 -17.49 -9.12 3.89
C LYS A 132 -16.59 -10.33 4.09
N LYS A 133 -15.57 -10.52 3.23
CA LYS A 133 -14.65 -11.66 3.33
C LYS A 133 -13.91 -11.73 4.68
N MET A 134 -13.51 -10.57 5.23
CA MET A 134 -12.83 -10.57 6.52
C MET A 134 -13.76 -10.98 7.67
N LYS A 135 -15.06 -10.66 7.57
CA LYS A 135 -16.07 -11.12 8.52
C LYS A 135 -16.36 -12.63 8.36
N GLU A 136 -16.38 -13.10 7.12
CA GLU A 136 -16.53 -14.54 6.82
C GLU A 136 -15.36 -15.35 7.39
N PHE A 137 -14.12 -14.87 7.26
CA PHE A 137 -12.95 -15.54 7.85
C PHE A 137 -12.99 -15.62 9.38
N ALA A 138 -13.63 -14.66 10.05
CA ALA A 138 -13.77 -14.69 11.50
C ALA A 138 -14.88 -15.66 11.98
N ASN A 139 -15.80 -16.06 11.09
CA ASN A 139 -16.94 -16.92 11.40
C ASN A 139 -16.79 -18.34 10.82
N SER A 140 -15.69 -18.64 10.12
CA SER A 140 -15.36 -19.97 9.58
C SER A 140 -14.42 -20.79 10.57
#